data_54834bd63f67e118a36a7711b7387e33
#
_entry.id   54834bd63f67e118a36a7711b7387e33
#
_cell.length_a   1.000
_cell.length_b   1.000
_cell.length_c   1.000
_cell.angle_alpha   90.00
_cell.angle_beta   90.00
_cell.angle_gamma   90.00
#
_symmetry.space_group_name_H-M   'P 1'
#
loop_
_entity.id
_entity.type
_entity.pdbx_description
1 polymer ?
#
loop_
_entity_poly.entity_id
_entity_poly.type
_entity_poly.pdbx_seq_one_letter_code
_entity_poly.pdbx_strand_id
1 'polypeptide(L)'
;MSDIVVGIDAGASKTRAFAVDRDGTVVGRGAGGGGNLLTSPDPQGAIAAALAEALGGRAADAIVLSCAGGDRDAERTRGREILTTLAPPGAKLLVTHDAIAALYAGNPTGCGVVLIAGTGSIAYGRNEEGEEDRAGGWGYLIGDEGSAVWCGLEALRAIAHAVDGRGAPTRMTALLFQQLGVGQFSDVLPLVYGRPHPAPAIGAATRALASASAEGDAIANAILQRGANALARAATVVALTLGLPAGPVYLAGGAFENLSLLQRLVQLDLLGLLPQATVEPVREEPAMGAARLAAALAWSAT
;
A
#
# COMPACT_ATOMS: atom_id res chain seq x y z
N MET A 1 -7.18 24.25 23.08
CA MET A 1 -7.08 22.93 22.44
C MET A 1 -8.28 22.79 21.54
N SER A 2 -8.12 22.29 20.34
CA SER A 2 -9.17 22.24 19.32
C SER A 2 -10.02 20.97 19.37
N ASP A 3 -9.61 19.99 20.18
CA ASP A 3 -10.21 18.64 20.27
C ASP A 3 -10.34 17.91 18.90
N ILE A 4 -9.52 18.32 17.93
CA ILE A 4 -9.48 17.75 16.58
C ILE A 4 -8.05 17.35 16.23
N VAL A 5 -7.91 16.21 15.58
CA VAL A 5 -6.65 15.75 14.98
C VAL A 5 -6.88 15.42 13.51
N VAL A 6 -5.82 15.46 12.70
CA VAL A 6 -5.92 15.14 11.27
C VAL A 6 -4.91 14.06 10.89
N GLY A 7 -5.40 13.03 10.21
CA GLY A 7 -4.58 12.05 9.52
C GLY A 7 -4.64 12.27 8.02
N ILE A 8 -3.48 12.26 7.37
CA ILE A 8 -3.32 12.42 5.93
C ILE A 8 -2.61 11.18 5.38
N ASP A 9 -3.19 10.56 4.37
CA ASP A 9 -2.57 9.51 3.56
C ASP A 9 -2.27 10.07 2.17
N ALA A 10 -0.98 10.24 1.86
CA ALA A 10 -0.49 10.86 0.64
C ALA A 10 0.10 9.81 -0.32
N GLY A 11 -0.76 9.24 -1.15
CA GLY A 11 -0.39 8.23 -2.15
C GLY A 11 0.06 8.82 -3.49
N ALA A 12 0.46 7.96 -4.43
CA ALA A 12 0.96 8.38 -5.75
C ALA A 12 -0.12 9.02 -6.62
N SER A 13 -1.37 8.58 -6.52
CA SER A 13 -2.48 9.05 -7.37
C SER A 13 -3.52 9.89 -6.65
N LYS A 14 -3.59 9.80 -5.34
CA LYS A 14 -4.59 10.50 -4.50
C LYS A 14 -4.01 10.79 -3.11
N THR A 15 -4.52 11.87 -2.50
CA THR A 15 -4.33 12.20 -1.09
C THR A 15 -5.69 12.19 -0.40
N ARG A 16 -5.77 11.63 0.80
CA ARG A 16 -6.94 11.64 1.66
C ARG A 16 -6.59 12.21 3.02
N ALA A 17 -7.50 13.02 3.58
CA ALA A 17 -7.35 13.55 4.93
C ALA A 17 -8.64 13.38 5.71
N PHE A 18 -8.52 12.94 6.98
CA PHE A 18 -9.65 12.83 7.91
C PHE A 18 -9.36 13.66 9.14
N ALA A 19 -10.27 14.59 9.45
CA ALA A 19 -10.32 15.29 10.72
C ALA A 19 -11.22 14.48 11.67
N VAL A 20 -10.70 14.18 12.86
CA VAL A 20 -11.34 13.30 13.85
C VAL A 20 -11.34 14.00 15.21
N ASP A 21 -12.47 13.92 15.93
CA ASP A 21 -12.60 14.43 17.29
C ASP A 21 -12.11 13.42 18.35
N ARG A 22 -12.23 13.80 19.63
CA ARG A 22 -11.79 12.95 20.76
C ARG A 22 -12.54 11.64 20.89
N ASP A 23 -13.78 11.59 20.38
CA ASP A 23 -14.61 10.39 20.42
C ASP A 23 -14.31 9.45 19.23
N GLY A 24 -13.38 9.83 18.36
CA GLY A 24 -13.03 9.08 17.15
C GLY A 24 -13.98 9.31 15.97
N THR A 25 -14.89 10.30 16.09
CA THR A 25 -15.85 10.64 15.03
C THR A 25 -15.18 11.46 13.94
N VAL A 26 -15.41 11.09 12.68
CA VAL A 26 -14.93 11.87 11.53
C VAL A 26 -15.79 13.13 11.38
N VAL A 27 -15.20 14.28 11.70
CA VAL A 27 -15.84 15.60 11.62
C VAL A 27 -15.50 16.37 10.34
N GLY A 28 -14.59 15.85 9.54
CA GLY A 28 -14.24 16.40 8.24
C GLY A 28 -13.46 15.42 7.38
N ARG A 29 -13.65 15.52 6.07
CA ARG A 29 -12.93 14.71 5.06
C ARG A 29 -12.37 15.65 4.01
N GLY A 30 -11.20 15.32 3.48
CA GLY A 30 -10.60 16.08 2.39
C GLY A 30 -9.92 15.18 1.39
N ALA A 31 -9.82 15.68 0.16
CA ALA A 31 -9.22 14.98 -0.95
C ALA A 31 -8.26 15.89 -1.73
N GLY A 32 -7.22 15.28 -2.27
CA GLY A 32 -6.26 15.93 -3.15
C GLY A 32 -5.78 14.99 -4.25
N GLY A 33 -5.03 15.52 -5.19
CA GLY A 33 -4.32 14.75 -6.21
C GLY A 33 -3.23 13.86 -5.62
N GLY A 34 -2.28 13.41 -6.44
CA GLY A 34 -1.12 12.66 -5.96
C GLY A 34 -0.26 13.49 -4.99
N GLY A 35 -0.05 12.96 -3.78
CA GLY A 35 0.73 13.62 -2.73
C GLY A 35 2.03 12.89 -2.37
N ASN A 36 2.41 11.86 -3.13
CA ASN A 36 3.67 11.16 -2.91
C ASN A 36 4.85 12.11 -3.06
N LEU A 37 5.68 12.25 -2.01
CA LEU A 37 6.75 13.23 -1.93
C LEU A 37 7.86 13.04 -2.97
N LEU A 38 8.01 11.83 -3.52
CA LEU A 38 9.03 11.51 -4.53
C LEU A 38 8.53 11.67 -5.96
N THR A 39 7.32 11.19 -6.23
CA THR A 39 6.86 10.95 -7.61
C THR A 39 5.78 11.90 -8.09
N SER A 40 5.09 12.62 -7.18
CA SER A 40 4.03 13.54 -7.56
C SER A 40 4.61 14.88 -8.02
N PRO A 41 4.06 15.50 -9.07
CA PRO A 41 4.54 16.78 -9.57
C PRO A 41 4.26 17.95 -8.59
N ASP A 42 3.15 17.90 -7.85
CA ASP A 42 2.78 18.90 -6.84
C ASP A 42 2.23 18.24 -5.58
N PRO A 43 3.10 17.61 -4.76
CA PRO A 43 2.65 16.97 -3.52
C PRO A 43 2.17 18.00 -2.49
N GLN A 44 2.75 19.19 -2.45
CA GLN A 44 2.35 20.25 -1.52
C GLN A 44 0.93 20.73 -1.78
N GLY A 45 0.57 21.03 -3.03
CA GLY A 45 -0.78 21.45 -3.39
C GLY A 45 -1.82 20.37 -3.12
N ALA A 46 -1.47 19.08 -3.37
CA ALA A 46 -2.35 17.95 -3.09
C ALA A 46 -2.62 17.77 -1.57
N ILE A 47 -1.57 17.88 -0.74
CA ILE A 47 -1.68 17.80 0.72
C ILE A 47 -2.44 19.03 1.26
N ALA A 48 -2.15 20.24 0.74
CA ALA A 48 -2.82 21.46 1.15
C ALA A 48 -4.34 21.41 0.89
N ALA A 49 -4.74 20.97 -0.31
CA ALA A 49 -6.15 20.82 -0.65
C ALA A 49 -6.88 19.84 0.29
N ALA A 50 -6.31 18.65 0.48
CA ALA A 50 -6.89 17.64 1.36
C ALA A 50 -7.00 18.13 2.83
N LEU A 51 -5.94 18.76 3.34
CA LEU A 51 -5.91 19.28 4.71
C LEU A 51 -6.92 20.42 4.91
N ALA A 52 -6.96 21.38 4.00
CA ALA A 52 -7.87 22.53 4.09
C ALA A 52 -9.34 22.09 4.06
N GLU A 53 -9.68 21.16 3.17
CA GLU A 53 -11.05 20.59 3.08
C GLU A 53 -11.41 19.81 4.35
N ALA A 54 -10.53 18.95 4.86
CA ALA A 54 -10.77 18.19 6.10
C ALA A 54 -10.96 19.10 7.32
N LEU A 55 -10.15 20.14 7.44
CA LEU A 55 -10.25 21.10 8.56
C LEU A 55 -11.48 22.00 8.45
N GLY A 56 -11.85 22.46 7.24
CA GLY A 56 -12.97 23.39 7.07
C GLY A 56 -12.82 24.67 7.90
N GLY A 57 -11.61 25.18 8.04
CA GLY A 57 -11.26 26.37 8.84
C GLY A 57 -11.08 26.12 10.35
N ARG A 58 -11.19 24.87 10.82
CA ARG A 58 -10.97 24.51 12.22
C ARG A 58 -9.48 24.41 12.56
N ALA A 59 -9.14 24.57 13.83
CA ALA A 59 -7.79 24.25 14.32
C ALA A 59 -7.64 22.73 14.54
N ALA A 60 -6.38 22.27 14.63
CA ALA A 60 -6.06 20.89 14.98
C ALA A 60 -4.98 20.84 16.07
N ASP A 61 -5.09 19.88 16.99
CA ASP A 61 -4.10 19.64 18.04
C ASP A 61 -2.89 18.85 17.52
N ALA A 62 -3.10 17.96 16.54
CA ALA A 62 -2.02 17.25 15.84
C ALA A 62 -2.40 16.93 14.38
N ILE A 63 -1.38 16.82 13.54
CA ILE A 63 -1.48 16.40 12.14
C ILE A 63 -0.42 15.35 11.87
N VAL A 64 -0.83 14.20 11.32
CA VAL A 64 0.05 13.14 10.85
C VAL A 64 -0.04 13.03 9.34
N LEU A 65 1.10 13.17 8.68
CA LEU A 65 1.27 12.88 7.25
C LEU A 65 1.91 11.52 7.08
N SER A 66 1.16 10.60 6.50
CA SER A 66 1.59 9.27 6.11
C SER A 66 1.83 9.25 4.61
N CYS A 67 3.01 8.78 4.17
CA CYS A 67 3.36 8.72 2.76
C CYS A 67 4.40 7.63 2.48
N ALA A 68 4.40 7.07 1.27
CA ALA A 68 5.41 6.13 0.84
C ALA A 68 6.82 6.75 0.95
N GLY A 69 7.75 6.04 1.59
CA GLY A 69 9.11 6.52 1.85
C GLY A 69 9.23 7.52 3.01
N GLY A 70 8.16 7.80 3.76
CA GLY A 70 8.18 8.71 4.92
C GLY A 70 9.07 8.25 6.10
N ASP A 71 9.68 7.08 6.00
CA ASP A 71 10.75 6.58 6.88
C ASP A 71 12.14 7.09 6.50
N ARG A 72 12.33 7.63 5.29
CA ARG A 72 13.61 8.17 4.81
C ARG A 72 13.77 9.62 5.24
N ASP A 73 15.00 10.00 5.60
CA ASP A 73 15.28 11.32 6.16
C ASP A 73 14.93 12.48 5.21
N ALA A 74 15.20 12.33 3.91
CA ALA A 74 14.90 13.37 2.94
C ALA A 74 13.40 13.61 2.78
N GLU A 75 12.61 12.55 2.63
CA GLU A 75 11.15 12.62 2.50
C GLU A 75 10.51 13.10 3.80
N ARG A 76 11.00 12.64 4.95
CA ARG A 76 10.54 13.09 6.26
C ARG A 76 10.77 14.58 6.45
N THR A 77 11.93 15.09 6.07
CA THR A 77 12.27 16.51 6.13
C THR A 77 11.34 17.30 5.22
N ARG A 78 11.21 16.90 3.95
CA ARG A 78 10.31 17.55 2.98
C ARG A 78 8.85 17.56 3.44
N GLY A 79 8.35 16.43 3.95
CA GLY A 79 7.00 16.34 4.48
C GLY A 79 6.78 17.26 5.68
N ARG A 80 7.79 17.37 6.57
CA ARG A 80 7.73 18.27 7.72
C ARG A 80 7.73 19.74 7.30
N GLU A 81 8.50 20.14 6.31
CA GLU A 81 8.48 21.50 5.75
C GLU A 81 7.10 21.86 5.18
N ILE A 82 6.50 20.93 4.41
CA ILE A 82 5.15 21.10 3.88
C ILE A 82 4.14 21.28 5.05
N LEU A 83 4.13 20.37 6.02
CA LEU A 83 3.22 20.46 7.16
C LEU A 83 3.42 21.74 7.97
N THR A 84 4.66 22.17 8.19
CA THR A 84 4.96 23.42 8.94
C THR A 84 4.38 24.65 8.26
N THR A 85 4.34 24.65 6.91
CA THR A 85 3.75 25.74 6.14
C THR A 85 2.22 25.74 6.16
N LEU A 86 1.60 24.54 6.24
CA LEU A 86 0.16 24.36 6.09
C LEU A 86 -0.60 24.24 7.40
N ALA A 87 0.06 23.83 8.47
CA ALA A 87 -0.59 23.51 9.73
C ALA A 87 -1.05 24.76 10.48
N PRO A 88 -2.19 24.69 11.20
CA PRO A 88 -2.56 25.71 12.16
C PRO A 88 -1.48 25.89 13.24
N PRO A 89 -1.32 27.11 13.79
CA PRO A 89 -0.36 27.35 14.87
C PRO A 89 -0.61 26.44 16.08
N GLY A 90 0.48 25.85 16.61
CA GLY A 90 0.44 25.02 17.82
C GLY A 90 0.10 23.53 17.60
N ALA A 91 -0.22 23.11 16.40
CA ALA A 91 -0.43 21.70 16.10
C ALA A 91 0.88 20.88 16.22
N LYS A 92 0.82 19.71 16.87
CA LYS A 92 1.92 18.73 16.83
C LYS A 92 1.98 18.09 15.43
N LEU A 93 3.18 17.96 14.86
CA LEU A 93 3.37 17.46 13.48
C LEU A 93 4.21 16.19 13.47
N LEU A 94 3.74 15.17 12.75
CA LEU A 94 4.48 13.93 12.49
C LEU A 94 4.41 13.57 11.01
N VAL A 95 5.55 13.20 10.44
CA VAL A 95 5.64 12.58 9.11
C VAL A 95 6.11 11.15 9.30
N THR A 96 5.43 10.21 8.67
CA THR A 96 5.70 8.78 8.79
C THR A 96 5.43 8.03 7.47
N HIS A 97 5.76 6.75 7.42
CA HIS A 97 5.49 5.91 6.25
C HIS A 97 4.04 5.39 6.22
N ASP A 98 3.59 4.98 5.04
CA ASP A 98 2.24 4.53 4.77
C ASP A 98 1.83 3.23 5.51
N ALA A 99 2.81 2.35 5.77
CA ALA A 99 2.52 1.08 6.43
C ALA A 99 2.05 1.23 7.87
N ILE A 100 2.58 2.20 8.64
CA ILE A 100 2.11 2.42 10.03
C ILE A 100 0.66 2.93 10.04
N ALA A 101 0.30 3.82 9.11
CA ALA A 101 -1.08 4.26 8.97
C ALA A 101 -2.03 3.11 8.59
N ALA A 102 -1.60 2.23 7.69
CA ALA A 102 -2.36 1.03 7.36
C ALA A 102 -2.51 0.08 8.56
N LEU A 103 -1.48 -0.07 9.41
CA LEU A 103 -1.56 -0.87 10.62
C LEU A 103 -2.57 -0.27 11.61
N TYR A 104 -2.52 1.05 11.87
CA TYR A 104 -3.50 1.73 12.73
C TYR A 104 -4.92 1.75 12.14
N ALA A 105 -5.08 1.63 10.81
CA ALA A 105 -6.38 1.41 10.18
C ALA A 105 -6.92 0.00 10.44
N GLY A 106 -6.03 -1.01 10.49
CA GLY A 106 -6.39 -2.38 10.85
C GLY A 106 -6.63 -2.59 12.34
N ASN A 107 -5.77 -1.99 13.18
CA ASN A 107 -5.84 -2.08 14.64
C ASN A 107 -5.64 -0.72 15.31
N PRO A 108 -6.64 -0.19 16.05
CA PRO A 108 -6.52 1.10 16.71
C PRO A 108 -5.36 1.23 17.71
N THR A 109 -4.87 0.12 18.26
CA THR A 109 -3.69 0.13 19.17
C THR A 109 -2.38 0.24 18.40
N GLY A 110 -2.40 -0.02 17.08
CA GLY A 110 -1.20 -0.07 16.24
C GLY A 110 -0.30 -1.27 16.53
N CYS A 111 -0.81 -2.32 17.17
CA CYS A 111 -0.08 -3.57 17.43
C CYS A 111 -0.50 -4.64 16.40
N GLY A 112 0.46 -5.46 15.94
CA GLY A 112 0.26 -6.51 14.96
C GLY A 112 1.14 -6.34 13.71
N VAL A 113 0.80 -7.05 12.66
CA VAL A 113 1.48 -6.97 11.36
C VAL A 113 0.50 -6.50 10.29
N VAL A 114 0.89 -5.56 9.45
CA VAL A 114 0.19 -5.24 8.20
C VAL A 114 1.00 -5.73 7.02
N LEU A 115 0.35 -6.44 6.13
CA LEU A 115 0.89 -6.88 4.85
C LEU A 115 0.23 -6.08 3.73
N ILE A 116 0.98 -5.21 3.11
CA ILE A 116 0.50 -4.36 2.03
C ILE A 116 0.91 -4.95 0.70
N ALA A 117 -0.04 -5.13 -0.22
CA ALA A 117 0.18 -5.45 -1.61
C ALA A 117 -0.65 -4.49 -2.49
N GLY A 118 0.01 -3.46 -2.98
CA GLY A 118 -0.54 -2.45 -3.89
C GLY A 118 0.28 -2.38 -5.18
N THR A 119 0.74 -1.20 -5.57
CA THR A 119 1.74 -1.00 -6.63
C THR A 119 3.05 -1.70 -6.28
N GLY A 120 3.53 -1.55 -5.03
CA GLY A 120 4.61 -2.32 -4.40
C GLY A 120 4.06 -3.23 -3.30
N SER A 121 4.96 -3.90 -2.56
CA SER A 121 4.57 -4.72 -1.40
C SER A 121 5.56 -4.59 -0.24
N ILE A 122 5.02 -4.66 0.98
CA ILE A 122 5.79 -4.61 2.22
C ILE A 122 5.00 -5.30 3.35
N ALA A 123 5.69 -5.99 4.22
CA ALA A 123 5.22 -6.35 5.54
C ALA A 123 5.83 -5.40 6.58
N TYR A 124 5.02 -4.89 7.47
CA TYR A 124 5.44 -4.02 8.58
C TYR A 124 4.68 -4.44 9.84
N GLY A 125 5.33 -4.38 10.97
CA GLY A 125 4.71 -4.71 12.23
C GLY A 125 5.19 -3.84 13.38
N ARG A 126 4.41 -3.87 14.47
CA ARG A 126 4.73 -3.22 15.73
C ARG A 126 4.16 -4.06 16.88
N ASN A 127 4.95 -4.25 17.94
CA ASN A 127 4.49 -4.94 19.16
C ASN A 127 3.98 -3.96 20.24
N GLU A 128 3.55 -4.47 21.39
CA GLU A 128 3.00 -3.68 22.49
C GLU A 128 4.09 -2.82 23.15
N GLU A 129 5.34 -3.25 23.12
CA GLU A 129 6.50 -2.50 23.61
C GLU A 129 6.90 -1.34 22.68
N GLY A 130 6.29 -1.26 21.49
CA GLY A 130 6.55 -0.23 20.49
C GLY A 130 7.75 -0.54 19.59
N GLU A 131 8.30 -1.75 19.65
CA GLU A 131 9.32 -2.20 18.70
C GLU A 131 8.71 -2.42 17.33
N GLU A 132 9.43 -2.05 16.29
CA GLU A 132 8.99 -2.08 14.90
C GLU A 132 9.94 -2.91 14.04
N ASP A 133 9.38 -3.62 13.07
CA ASP A 133 10.16 -4.37 12.09
C ASP A 133 9.46 -4.37 10.72
N ARG A 134 10.24 -4.59 9.66
CA ARG A 134 9.70 -4.68 8.30
C ARG A 134 10.44 -5.70 7.45
N ALA A 135 9.73 -6.27 6.48
CA ALA A 135 10.29 -7.11 5.43
C ALA A 135 9.74 -6.72 4.06
N GLY A 136 10.58 -6.70 3.04
CA GLY A 136 10.20 -6.23 1.70
C GLY A 136 10.23 -4.71 1.56
N GLY A 137 9.48 -4.16 0.59
CA GLY A 137 9.47 -2.72 0.30
C GLY A 137 10.73 -2.20 -0.38
N TRP A 138 11.43 -3.05 -1.16
CA TRP A 138 12.67 -2.72 -1.84
C TRP A 138 12.48 -2.18 -3.26
N GLY A 139 11.23 -2.08 -3.71
CA GLY A 139 10.89 -1.64 -5.05
C GLY A 139 10.85 -2.80 -6.06
N TYR A 140 10.13 -2.59 -7.15
CA TYR A 140 9.78 -3.62 -8.14
C TYR A 140 10.97 -4.22 -8.92
N LEU A 141 12.14 -3.59 -8.88
CA LEU A 141 13.35 -4.12 -9.54
C LEU A 141 14.09 -5.15 -8.67
N ILE A 142 13.98 -5.04 -7.33
CA ILE A 142 14.75 -5.84 -6.38
C ILE A 142 13.84 -6.78 -5.59
N GLY A 143 12.60 -6.35 -5.32
CA GLY A 143 11.62 -7.00 -4.47
C GLY A 143 10.20 -6.76 -4.92
N ASP A 144 9.34 -6.36 -3.98
CA ASP A 144 7.92 -6.13 -4.13
C ASP A 144 7.15 -7.36 -4.66
N GLU A 145 7.60 -8.55 -4.32
CA GLU A 145 6.98 -9.82 -4.73
C GLU A 145 5.50 -9.85 -4.31
N GLY A 146 4.67 -10.30 -5.23
CA GLY A 146 3.21 -10.35 -5.02
C GLY A 146 2.49 -9.01 -5.17
N SER A 147 3.19 -7.90 -5.39
CA SER A 147 2.55 -6.62 -5.75
C SER A 147 1.92 -6.66 -7.15
N ALA A 148 1.07 -5.68 -7.46
CA ALA A 148 0.47 -5.57 -8.78
C ALA A 148 1.52 -5.39 -9.89
N VAL A 149 2.58 -4.62 -9.65
CA VAL A 149 3.66 -4.42 -10.62
C VAL A 149 4.46 -5.70 -10.80
N TRP A 150 4.84 -6.38 -9.73
CA TRP A 150 5.53 -7.67 -9.81
C TRP A 150 4.69 -8.70 -10.57
N CYS A 151 3.42 -8.84 -10.24
CA CYS A 151 2.49 -9.72 -10.93
C CYS A 151 2.41 -9.43 -12.44
N GLY A 152 2.34 -8.14 -12.80
CA GLY A 152 2.32 -7.72 -14.20
C GLY A 152 3.61 -8.03 -14.95
N LEU A 153 4.77 -7.84 -14.30
CA LEU A 153 6.08 -8.20 -14.87
C LEU A 153 6.22 -9.71 -15.06
N GLU A 154 5.80 -10.52 -14.08
CA GLU A 154 5.79 -11.98 -14.20
C GLU A 154 4.84 -12.46 -15.32
N ALA A 155 3.67 -11.81 -15.46
CA ALA A 155 2.77 -12.09 -16.56
C ALA A 155 3.41 -11.77 -17.94
N LEU A 156 4.08 -10.62 -18.08
CA LEU A 156 4.80 -10.26 -19.31
C LEU A 156 5.91 -11.26 -19.63
N ARG A 157 6.68 -11.72 -18.62
CA ARG A 157 7.72 -12.75 -18.79
C ARG A 157 7.11 -14.07 -19.25
N ALA A 158 6.01 -14.50 -18.63
CA ALA A 158 5.33 -15.73 -19.01
C ALA A 158 4.75 -15.67 -20.45
N ILE A 159 4.18 -14.53 -20.84
CA ILE A 159 3.70 -14.29 -22.20
C ILE A 159 4.86 -14.34 -23.21
N ALA A 160 5.98 -13.66 -22.91
CA ALA A 160 7.17 -13.70 -23.75
C ALA A 160 7.66 -15.14 -23.95
N HIS A 161 7.76 -15.93 -22.88
CA HIS A 161 8.15 -17.34 -22.97
C HIS A 161 7.17 -18.18 -23.80
N ALA A 162 5.86 -17.93 -23.67
CA ALA A 162 4.85 -18.64 -24.47
C ALA A 162 4.96 -18.29 -25.96
N VAL A 163 5.17 -17.02 -26.29
CA VAL A 163 5.34 -16.54 -27.69
C VAL A 163 6.60 -17.11 -28.33
N ASP A 164 7.70 -17.19 -27.56
CA ASP A 164 8.98 -17.78 -28.03
C ASP A 164 8.95 -19.32 -28.11
N GLY A 165 7.92 -19.98 -27.58
CA GLY A 165 7.89 -21.45 -27.46
C GLY A 165 8.78 -22.00 -26.31
N ARG A 166 9.32 -21.16 -25.44
CA ARG A 166 10.13 -21.56 -24.27
C ARG A 166 9.26 -21.90 -23.04
N GLY A 167 7.99 -21.53 -23.06
CA GLY A 167 7.04 -21.76 -21.97
C GLY A 167 5.70 -22.29 -22.49
N ALA A 168 4.86 -22.75 -21.56
CA ALA A 168 3.53 -23.23 -21.88
C ALA A 168 2.65 -22.08 -22.39
N PRO A 169 1.73 -22.35 -23.34
CA PRO A 169 0.71 -21.39 -23.76
C PRO A 169 -0.12 -20.90 -22.56
N THR A 170 -0.51 -19.63 -22.59
CA THR A 170 -1.34 -19.01 -21.58
C THR A 170 -2.39 -18.09 -22.19
N ARG A 171 -3.56 -18.03 -21.57
CA ARG A 171 -4.65 -17.13 -21.97
C ARG A 171 -4.29 -15.66 -21.79
N MET A 172 -3.34 -15.36 -20.92
CA MET A 172 -2.83 -13.99 -20.71
C MET A 172 -2.36 -13.34 -22.01
N THR A 173 -1.84 -14.12 -22.98
CA THR A 173 -1.35 -13.59 -24.27
C THR A 173 -2.48 -12.90 -25.05
N ALA A 174 -3.58 -13.59 -25.28
CA ALA A 174 -4.72 -13.04 -26.02
C ALA A 174 -5.38 -11.88 -25.27
N LEU A 175 -5.52 -12.00 -23.95
CA LEU A 175 -6.10 -10.97 -23.08
C LEU A 175 -5.26 -9.68 -23.07
N LEU A 176 -3.94 -9.80 -23.01
CA LEU A 176 -3.02 -8.65 -23.06
C LEU A 176 -3.11 -7.93 -24.41
N PHE A 177 -3.08 -8.70 -25.52
CA PHE A 177 -3.16 -8.13 -26.87
C PHE A 177 -4.48 -7.39 -27.10
N GLN A 178 -5.59 -7.96 -26.65
CA GLN A 178 -6.89 -7.30 -26.68
C GLN A 178 -6.91 -6.00 -25.87
N GLN A 179 -6.38 -6.00 -24.65
CA GLN A 179 -6.38 -4.82 -23.77
C GLN A 179 -5.50 -3.69 -24.29
N LEU A 180 -4.40 -4.02 -24.97
CA LEU A 180 -3.47 -3.03 -25.49
C LEU A 180 -3.78 -2.63 -26.96
N GLY A 181 -4.67 -3.37 -27.65
CA GLY A 181 -4.98 -3.15 -29.06
C GLY A 181 -3.80 -3.48 -29.97
N VAL A 182 -2.98 -4.49 -29.62
CA VAL A 182 -1.79 -4.92 -30.38
C VAL A 182 -1.99 -6.29 -31.02
N GLY A 183 -1.28 -6.55 -32.12
CA GLY A 183 -1.39 -7.82 -32.86
C GLY A 183 -0.32 -8.86 -32.50
N GLN A 184 0.79 -8.43 -31.93
CA GLN A 184 1.93 -9.28 -31.62
C GLN A 184 2.71 -8.76 -30.41
N PHE A 185 3.52 -9.62 -29.80
CA PHE A 185 4.23 -9.26 -28.55
C PHE A 185 5.32 -8.19 -28.75
N SER A 186 5.94 -8.10 -29.93
CA SER A 186 6.91 -7.03 -30.25
C SER A 186 6.31 -5.63 -30.10
N ASP A 187 5.01 -5.47 -30.30
CA ASP A 187 4.31 -4.17 -30.19
C ASP A 187 4.11 -3.74 -28.72
N VAL A 188 4.26 -4.68 -27.78
CA VAL A 188 4.22 -4.42 -26.33
C VAL A 188 5.52 -3.75 -25.85
N LEU A 189 6.67 -4.03 -26.47
CA LEU A 189 7.98 -3.57 -26.01
C LEU A 189 8.07 -2.05 -25.90
N PRO A 190 7.66 -1.24 -26.92
CA PRO A 190 7.67 0.22 -26.79
C PRO A 190 6.77 0.74 -25.67
N LEU A 191 5.68 0.03 -25.34
CA LEU A 191 4.74 0.39 -24.29
C LEU A 191 5.30 0.13 -22.88
N VAL A 192 6.25 -0.80 -22.77
CA VAL A 192 6.95 -1.11 -21.50
C VAL A 192 8.19 -0.22 -21.34
N TYR A 193 9.03 -0.14 -22.37
CA TYR A 193 10.35 0.52 -22.27
C TYR A 193 10.34 2.00 -22.65
N GLY A 194 9.36 2.45 -23.40
CA GLY A 194 9.26 3.85 -23.89
C GLY A 194 8.61 4.85 -22.93
N ARG A 195 8.32 4.46 -21.69
CA ARG A 195 7.60 5.29 -20.70
C ARG A 195 8.23 5.24 -19.30
N PRO A 196 7.96 6.25 -18.44
CA PRO A 196 8.33 6.17 -17.03
C PRO A 196 7.69 4.95 -16.36
N HIS A 197 8.40 4.32 -15.45
CA HIS A 197 7.90 3.16 -14.72
C HIS A 197 7.10 3.56 -13.46
N PRO A 198 6.10 2.71 -13.05
CA PRO A 198 5.61 1.54 -13.79
C PRO A 198 4.78 1.93 -15.01
N ALA A 199 5.06 1.30 -16.15
CA ALA A 199 4.35 1.60 -17.39
C ALA A 199 2.89 1.09 -17.35
N PRO A 200 1.93 1.78 -18.00
CA PRO A 200 0.53 1.29 -18.08
C PRO A 200 0.37 -0.11 -18.65
N ALA A 201 1.30 -0.56 -19.51
CA ALA A 201 1.33 -1.91 -20.06
C ALA A 201 1.52 -2.98 -18.95
N ILE A 202 2.25 -2.67 -17.87
CA ILE A 202 2.39 -3.58 -16.72
C ILE A 202 1.04 -3.75 -16.03
N GLY A 203 0.29 -2.65 -15.83
CA GLY A 203 -1.07 -2.70 -15.28
C GLY A 203 -2.04 -3.50 -16.19
N ALA A 204 -1.91 -3.40 -17.51
CA ALA A 204 -2.68 -4.22 -18.44
C ALA A 204 -2.34 -5.72 -18.29
N ALA A 205 -1.05 -6.05 -18.14
CA ALA A 205 -0.61 -7.42 -17.89
C ALA A 205 -1.14 -7.98 -16.56
N THR A 206 -1.19 -7.15 -15.50
CA THR A 206 -1.81 -7.54 -14.22
C THR A 206 -3.30 -7.84 -14.37
N ARG A 207 -4.03 -7.05 -15.15
CA ARG A 207 -5.44 -7.32 -15.45
C ARG A 207 -5.63 -8.58 -16.29
N ALA A 208 -4.76 -8.82 -17.29
CA ALA A 208 -4.76 -10.05 -18.07
C ALA A 208 -4.49 -11.28 -17.19
N LEU A 209 -3.55 -11.16 -16.23
CA LEU A 209 -3.29 -12.19 -15.21
C LEU A 209 -4.53 -12.48 -14.36
N ALA A 210 -5.20 -11.43 -13.84
CA ALA A 210 -6.42 -11.58 -13.05
C ALA A 210 -7.53 -12.32 -13.82
N SER A 211 -7.78 -11.92 -15.08
CA SER A 211 -8.79 -12.54 -15.93
C SER A 211 -8.44 -14.00 -16.26
N ALA A 212 -7.20 -14.27 -16.66
CA ALA A 212 -6.74 -15.63 -16.96
C ALA A 212 -6.82 -16.55 -15.74
N SER A 213 -6.44 -16.05 -14.57
CA SER A 213 -6.56 -16.78 -13.30
C SER A 213 -8.00 -17.14 -12.96
N ALA A 214 -8.94 -16.19 -13.14
CA ALA A 214 -10.37 -16.44 -12.94
C ALA A 214 -10.94 -17.52 -13.89
N GLU A 215 -10.33 -17.70 -15.06
CA GLU A 215 -10.66 -18.73 -16.04
C GLU A 215 -9.88 -20.03 -15.85
N GLY A 216 -9.10 -20.15 -14.77
CA GLY A 216 -8.36 -21.36 -14.40
C GLY A 216 -7.03 -21.57 -15.12
N ASP A 217 -6.43 -20.52 -15.72
CA ASP A 217 -5.13 -20.61 -16.37
C ASP A 217 -4.04 -21.03 -15.38
N ALA A 218 -3.38 -22.16 -15.65
CA ALA A 218 -2.39 -22.75 -14.75
C ALA A 218 -1.15 -21.87 -14.57
N ILE A 219 -0.73 -21.16 -15.64
CA ILE A 219 0.44 -20.27 -15.58
C ILE A 219 0.13 -19.03 -14.74
N ALA A 220 -1.06 -18.43 -14.93
CA ALA A 220 -1.53 -17.31 -14.13
C ALA A 220 -1.62 -17.69 -12.65
N ASN A 221 -2.21 -18.84 -12.34
CA ASN A 221 -2.33 -19.34 -10.96
C ASN A 221 -0.97 -19.62 -10.31
N ALA A 222 -0.01 -20.16 -11.07
CA ALA A 222 1.36 -20.38 -10.57
C ALA A 222 2.09 -19.07 -10.25
N ILE A 223 1.86 -17.99 -11.01
CA ILE A 223 2.38 -16.65 -10.72
C ILE A 223 1.81 -16.16 -9.38
N LEU A 224 0.49 -16.22 -9.22
CA LEU A 224 -0.17 -15.78 -7.99
C LEU A 224 0.28 -16.59 -6.76
N GLN A 225 0.49 -17.91 -6.90
CA GLN A 225 1.00 -18.75 -5.82
C GLN A 225 2.43 -18.34 -5.41
N ARG A 226 3.32 -18.05 -6.36
CA ARG A 226 4.67 -17.57 -6.01
C ARG A 226 4.62 -16.23 -5.29
N GLY A 227 3.79 -15.29 -5.77
CA GLY A 227 3.57 -14.01 -5.09
C GLY A 227 3.03 -14.18 -3.67
N ALA A 228 2.04 -15.06 -3.49
CA ALA A 228 1.44 -15.35 -2.19
C ALA A 228 2.47 -15.91 -1.20
N ASN A 229 3.28 -16.90 -1.62
CA ASN A 229 4.33 -17.45 -0.78
C ASN A 229 5.34 -16.39 -0.32
N ALA A 230 5.76 -15.49 -1.22
CA ALA A 230 6.70 -14.43 -0.88
C ALA A 230 6.09 -13.45 0.14
N LEU A 231 4.85 -13.02 -0.09
CA LEU A 231 4.10 -12.13 0.81
C LEU A 231 3.91 -12.76 2.20
N ALA A 232 3.48 -14.03 2.25
CA ALA A 232 3.26 -14.74 3.51
C ALA A 232 4.57 -14.89 4.31
N ARG A 233 5.69 -15.19 3.64
CA ARG A 233 7.01 -15.26 4.29
C ARG A 233 7.44 -13.92 4.85
N ALA A 234 7.24 -12.81 4.12
CA ALA A 234 7.58 -11.48 4.60
C ALA A 234 6.81 -11.14 5.89
N ALA A 235 5.49 -11.35 5.91
CA ALA A 235 4.68 -11.12 7.11
C ALA A 235 5.07 -12.06 8.27
N THR A 236 5.39 -13.32 7.98
CA THR A 236 5.83 -14.30 8.98
C THR A 236 7.14 -13.88 9.65
N VAL A 237 8.13 -13.43 8.87
CA VAL A 237 9.41 -12.95 9.42
C VAL A 237 9.17 -11.80 10.39
N VAL A 238 8.38 -10.80 10.00
CA VAL A 238 8.05 -9.64 10.86
C VAL A 238 7.34 -10.09 12.13
N ALA A 239 6.32 -10.97 12.01
CA ALA A 239 5.58 -11.47 13.16
C ALA A 239 6.50 -12.21 14.17
N LEU A 240 7.40 -13.06 13.67
CA LEU A 240 8.32 -13.81 14.53
C LEU A 240 9.38 -12.92 15.17
N THR A 241 9.95 -11.95 14.43
CA THR A 241 10.93 -11.00 14.95
C THR A 241 10.35 -10.17 16.11
N LEU A 242 9.09 -9.77 15.99
CA LEU A 242 8.39 -8.97 17.01
C LEU A 242 7.75 -9.80 18.13
N GLY A 243 7.94 -11.12 18.16
CA GLY A 243 7.32 -11.98 19.18
C GLY A 243 5.81 -12.10 19.06
N LEU A 244 5.25 -11.97 17.85
CA LEU A 244 3.81 -11.98 17.55
C LEU A 244 3.35 -13.23 16.76
N PRO A 245 3.73 -14.49 17.13
CA PRO A 245 3.38 -15.67 16.33
C PRO A 245 1.88 -15.99 16.30
N ALA A 246 1.13 -15.45 17.26
CA ALA A 246 -0.32 -15.54 17.36
C ALA A 246 -1.01 -14.19 17.16
N GLY A 247 -0.25 -13.15 16.77
CA GLY A 247 -0.76 -11.81 16.57
C GLY A 247 -1.59 -11.65 15.30
N PRO A 248 -2.36 -10.55 15.20
CA PRO A 248 -3.14 -10.26 14.00
C PRO A 248 -2.25 -9.86 12.83
N VAL A 249 -2.60 -10.37 11.63
CA VAL A 249 -2.03 -9.95 10.35
C VAL A 249 -3.13 -9.30 9.52
N TYR A 250 -2.95 -8.04 9.19
CA TYR A 250 -3.91 -7.23 8.42
C TYR A 250 -3.47 -7.14 6.96
N LEU A 251 -4.36 -7.47 6.02
CA LEU A 251 -4.11 -7.39 4.58
C LEU A 251 -4.61 -6.06 4.03
N ALA A 252 -3.75 -5.32 3.33
CA ALA A 252 -4.06 -4.03 2.75
C ALA A 252 -3.54 -3.90 1.31
N GLY A 253 -4.20 -3.07 0.50
CA GLY A 253 -3.75 -2.69 -0.83
C GLY A 253 -4.50 -3.36 -1.97
N GLY A 254 -4.55 -2.63 -3.09
CA GLY A 254 -5.39 -2.96 -4.23
C GLY A 254 -5.03 -4.26 -4.98
N ALA A 255 -3.85 -4.85 -4.75
CA ALA A 255 -3.54 -6.15 -5.32
C ALA A 255 -4.43 -7.24 -4.70
N PHE A 256 -4.71 -7.18 -3.40
CA PHE A 256 -5.63 -8.11 -2.74
C PHE A 256 -7.08 -7.93 -3.21
N GLU A 257 -7.50 -6.69 -3.45
CA GLU A 257 -8.85 -6.38 -3.94
C GLU A 257 -9.07 -6.87 -5.38
N ASN A 258 -8.06 -6.72 -6.24
CA ASN A 258 -8.15 -7.00 -7.68
C ASN A 258 -7.70 -8.42 -8.07
N LEU A 259 -6.94 -9.10 -7.22
CA LEU A 259 -6.43 -10.46 -7.42
C LEU A 259 -6.96 -11.37 -6.30
N SER A 260 -8.25 -11.72 -6.37
CA SER A 260 -8.94 -12.47 -5.30
C SER A 260 -8.29 -13.82 -4.96
N LEU A 261 -7.67 -14.49 -5.93
CA LEU A 261 -6.93 -15.72 -5.70
C LEU A 261 -5.65 -15.44 -4.88
N LEU A 262 -4.93 -14.32 -5.16
CA LEU A 262 -3.74 -13.93 -4.39
C LEU A 262 -4.08 -13.78 -2.91
N GLN A 263 -5.15 -13.05 -2.59
CA GLN A 263 -5.57 -12.85 -1.20
C GLN A 263 -5.85 -14.18 -0.49
N ARG A 264 -6.61 -15.09 -1.14
CA ARG A 264 -6.91 -16.40 -0.56
C ARG A 264 -5.67 -17.26 -0.35
N LEU A 265 -4.74 -17.26 -1.31
CA LEU A 265 -3.50 -18.01 -1.20
C LEU A 265 -2.61 -17.45 -0.07
N VAL A 266 -2.50 -16.12 0.06
CA VAL A 266 -1.78 -15.49 1.17
C VAL A 266 -2.37 -15.87 2.52
N GLN A 267 -3.70 -15.87 2.66
CA GLN A 267 -4.36 -16.30 3.90
C GLN A 267 -4.04 -17.76 4.24
N LEU A 268 -4.11 -18.66 3.25
CA LEU A 268 -3.81 -20.08 3.45
C LEU A 268 -2.33 -20.28 3.82
N ASP A 269 -1.41 -19.64 3.11
CA ASP A 269 0.03 -19.76 3.37
C ASP A 269 0.39 -19.19 4.76
N LEU A 270 -0.20 -18.05 5.15
CA LEU A 270 -0.02 -17.45 6.48
C LEU A 270 -0.51 -18.38 7.59
N LEU A 271 -1.72 -18.96 7.46
CA LEU A 271 -2.24 -19.89 8.46
C LEU A 271 -1.43 -21.20 8.52
N GLY A 272 -0.76 -21.57 7.43
CA GLY A 272 0.20 -22.67 7.43
C GLY A 272 1.51 -22.35 8.18
N LEU A 273 1.97 -21.11 8.09
CA LEU A 273 3.23 -20.63 8.71
C LEU A 273 3.01 -20.12 10.14
N LEU A 274 1.87 -19.51 10.43
CA LEU A 274 1.46 -18.95 11.71
C LEU A 274 0.07 -19.51 12.10
N PRO A 275 -0.04 -20.75 12.58
CA PRO A 275 -1.33 -21.42 12.77
C PRO A 275 -2.25 -20.78 13.80
N GLN A 276 -1.72 -19.92 14.68
CA GLN A 276 -2.47 -19.23 15.73
C GLN A 276 -2.78 -17.78 15.39
N ALA A 277 -2.25 -17.25 14.26
CA ALA A 277 -2.50 -15.89 13.85
C ALA A 277 -3.93 -15.71 13.31
N THR A 278 -4.48 -14.52 13.47
CA THR A 278 -5.68 -14.10 12.73
C THR A 278 -5.26 -13.34 11.47
N VAL A 279 -5.95 -13.56 10.35
CA VAL A 279 -5.64 -12.89 9.08
C VAL A 279 -6.89 -12.20 8.56
N GLU A 280 -6.89 -10.88 8.57
CA GLU A 280 -8.07 -10.06 8.27
C GLU A 280 -7.74 -8.95 7.26
N PRO A 281 -8.69 -8.56 6.40
CA PRO A 281 -8.51 -7.37 5.56
C PRO A 281 -8.60 -6.08 6.39
N VAL A 282 -7.76 -5.10 6.07
CA VAL A 282 -7.95 -3.73 6.56
C VAL A 282 -9.23 -3.16 5.92
N ARG A 283 -10.17 -2.71 6.76
CA ARG A 283 -11.48 -2.23 6.30
C ARG A 283 -11.58 -0.72 6.21
N GLU A 284 -10.74 -0.02 6.93
CA GLU A 284 -10.74 1.44 6.99
C GLU A 284 -9.66 2.04 6.09
N GLU A 285 -9.88 3.28 5.66
CA GLU A 285 -8.88 4.00 4.86
C GLU A 285 -7.62 4.30 5.70
N PRO A 286 -6.40 4.25 5.13
CA PRO A 286 -5.17 4.58 5.85
C PRO A 286 -5.16 5.98 6.48
N ALA A 287 -5.89 6.95 5.90
CA ALA A 287 -6.07 8.27 6.51
C ALA A 287 -6.74 8.22 7.90
N MET A 288 -7.62 7.24 8.16
CA MET A 288 -8.16 7.01 9.51
C MET A 288 -7.09 6.47 10.46
N GLY A 289 -6.24 5.55 9.99
CA GLY A 289 -5.11 5.08 10.79
C GLY A 289 -4.13 6.21 11.13
N ALA A 290 -3.82 7.07 10.15
CA ALA A 290 -3.03 8.27 10.40
C ALA A 290 -3.70 9.23 11.41
N ALA A 291 -5.03 9.36 11.39
CA ALA A 291 -5.78 10.16 12.36
C ALA A 291 -5.72 9.56 13.78
N ARG A 292 -5.78 8.22 13.91
CA ARG A 292 -5.57 7.53 15.20
C ARG A 292 -4.16 7.76 15.75
N LEU A 293 -3.16 7.71 14.90
CA LEU A 293 -1.78 8.03 15.28
C LEU A 293 -1.66 9.51 15.70
N ALA A 294 -2.37 10.43 15.04
CA ALA A 294 -2.44 11.83 15.43
C ALA A 294 -3.13 12.01 16.79
N ALA A 295 -4.18 11.24 17.07
CA ALA A 295 -4.84 11.23 18.38
C ALA A 295 -3.90 10.75 19.49
N ALA A 296 -3.16 9.68 19.26
CA ALA A 296 -2.13 9.21 20.18
C ALA A 296 -1.06 10.29 20.41
N LEU A 297 -0.60 10.96 19.36
CA LEU A 297 0.38 12.06 19.46
C LEU A 297 -0.15 13.28 20.25
N ALA A 298 -1.42 13.61 20.07
CA ALA A 298 -2.03 14.78 20.70
C ALA A 298 -2.41 14.55 22.15
N TRP A 299 -3.04 13.41 22.46
CA TRP A 299 -3.85 13.20 23.66
C TRP A 299 -3.39 12.04 24.55
N SER A 300 -2.34 11.27 24.18
CA SER A 300 -1.74 10.31 25.13
C SER A 300 -1.28 11.04 26.37
N ALA A 301 -1.66 10.54 27.54
CA ALA A 301 -1.16 11.04 28.81
C ALA A 301 0.37 10.85 28.84
N THR A 302 1.10 11.92 29.07
CA THR A 302 2.55 11.94 29.39
C THR A 302 2.81 11.23 30.70
#